data_77351b4486515f9fc5c854ca6b5bd1f4
#
_entry.id   77351b4486515f9fc5c854ca6b5bd1f4
#
_cell.length_a   1.000
_cell.length_b   1.000
_cell.length_c   1.000
_cell.angle_alpha   90.00
_cell.angle_beta   90.00
_cell.angle_gamma   90.00
#
_symmetry.space_group_name_H-M   'P 1'
#
loop_
_entity.id
_entity.type
_entity.pdbx_description
1 polymer ?
#
loop_
_entity_poly.entity_id
_entity_poly.type
_entity_poly.pdbx_seq_one_letter_code
_entity_poly.pdbx_strand_id
1 'polypeptide(L)'
;MDRQDYVIEVSHVSKSFKDNKVLKDVSLLCESGKIYGLVGHNGSGKTVLFKSICGFLSCDEGTISVNGKVMGKDKDMLNEAGIIIEEPGFLRTWSGYHNLEFLYTLRNKKNKKHLYSVLEEVGLDPRLKRPVGKYSLGMRQRLAIAQAIMEDPGILILDEPMNGLDKNGVKEIRELLLKMKEENKLIILASHNREDIDVLCDEVYEMEGGVLRRL
;
A
#
# COMPACT_ATOMS: atom_id res chain seq x y z
N MET A 1 3.96 -4.61 -25.03
CA MET A 1 4.79 -3.95 -24.01
C MET A 1 5.23 -5.04 -23.05
N ASP A 2 6.52 -5.24 -22.90
CA ASP A 2 7.03 -6.18 -21.91
C ASP A 2 6.60 -5.67 -20.54
N ARG A 3 5.81 -6.50 -19.82
CA ARG A 3 5.39 -6.17 -18.45
C ARG A 3 6.63 -6.31 -17.58
N GLN A 4 6.96 -5.27 -16.83
CA GLN A 4 8.08 -5.32 -15.89
C GLN A 4 7.66 -6.19 -14.70
N ASP A 5 8.47 -7.20 -14.38
CA ASP A 5 8.29 -8.01 -13.19
C ASP A 5 8.89 -7.29 -11.97
N TYR A 6 8.19 -7.38 -10.87
CA TYR A 6 8.63 -6.86 -9.58
C TYR A 6 8.76 -8.02 -8.59
N VAL A 7 9.83 -8.00 -7.81
CA VAL A 7 10.09 -8.97 -6.76
C VAL A 7 10.50 -8.22 -5.49
N ILE A 8 9.83 -8.53 -4.39
CA ILE A 8 10.22 -8.09 -3.05
C ILE A 8 10.67 -9.32 -2.27
N GLU A 9 11.90 -9.29 -1.78
CA GLU A 9 12.46 -10.33 -0.93
C GLU A 9 12.81 -9.75 0.44
N VAL A 10 12.20 -10.32 1.47
CA VAL A 10 12.50 -10.06 2.88
C VAL A 10 13.21 -11.30 3.41
N SER A 11 14.44 -11.17 3.87
CA SER A 11 15.29 -12.30 4.27
C SER A 11 15.80 -12.12 5.69
N HIS A 12 15.29 -12.97 6.60
CA HIS A 12 15.70 -13.05 8.01
C HIS A 12 15.66 -11.71 8.76
N VAL A 13 14.65 -10.90 8.49
CA VAL A 13 14.51 -9.54 9.03
C VAL A 13 14.09 -9.55 10.48
N SER A 14 14.86 -8.86 11.31
CA SER A 14 14.52 -8.54 12.70
C SER A 14 14.52 -7.04 12.93
N LYS A 15 13.60 -6.58 13.81
CA LYS A 15 13.50 -5.17 14.22
C LYS A 15 13.08 -5.05 15.66
N SER A 16 13.82 -4.24 16.42
CA SER A 16 13.53 -3.92 17.82
C SER A 16 13.33 -2.42 18.01
N PHE A 17 12.52 -2.07 18.98
CA PHE A 17 12.41 -0.73 19.52
C PHE A 17 12.67 -0.79 21.02
N LYS A 18 13.83 -0.28 21.44
CA LYS A 18 14.38 -0.49 22.78
C LYS A 18 14.44 -1.98 23.09
N ASP A 19 13.82 -2.45 24.17
CA ASP A 19 13.81 -3.84 24.61
C ASP A 19 12.73 -4.71 23.93
N ASN A 20 11.89 -4.12 23.06
CA ASN A 20 10.80 -4.86 22.43
C ASN A 20 11.17 -5.26 20.99
N LYS A 21 11.40 -6.57 20.75
CA LYS A 21 11.63 -7.13 19.41
C LYS A 21 10.29 -7.31 18.70
N VAL A 22 10.00 -6.44 17.73
CA VAL A 22 8.72 -6.35 17.01
C VAL A 22 8.69 -7.24 15.77
N LEU A 23 9.82 -7.38 15.05
CA LEU A 23 9.98 -8.37 13.99
C LEU A 23 11.06 -9.38 14.43
N LYS A 24 10.79 -10.67 14.22
CA LYS A 24 11.62 -11.77 14.69
C LYS A 24 11.86 -12.75 13.55
N ASP A 25 13.01 -12.62 12.87
CA ASP A 25 13.43 -13.53 11.80
C ASP A 25 12.38 -13.68 10.67
N VAL A 26 11.86 -12.56 10.20
CA VAL A 26 10.80 -12.52 9.20
C VAL A 26 11.39 -12.74 7.82
N SER A 27 10.81 -13.71 7.07
CA SER A 27 11.16 -13.97 5.67
C SER A 27 9.90 -14.03 4.82
N LEU A 28 9.92 -13.37 3.65
CA LEU A 28 8.79 -13.26 2.72
C LEU A 28 9.32 -13.02 1.30
N LEU A 29 8.76 -13.74 0.34
CA LEU A 29 9.00 -13.50 -1.09
C LEU A 29 7.67 -13.12 -1.75
N CYS A 30 7.65 -11.98 -2.45
CA CYS A 30 6.50 -11.50 -3.19
C CYS A 30 6.89 -11.21 -4.65
N GLU A 31 6.04 -11.62 -5.58
CA GLU A 31 6.25 -11.52 -7.03
C GLU A 31 5.05 -10.82 -7.69
N SER A 32 5.29 -10.18 -8.84
CA SER A 32 4.25 -9.55 -9.66
C SER A 32 3.11 -10.51 -10.04
N GLY A 33 1.95 -9.95 -10.33
CA GLY A 33 0.75 -10.69 -10.75
C GLY A 33 0.06 -11.43 -9.62
N LYS A 34 0.44 -11.13 -8.36
CA LYS A 34 -0.16 -11.72 -7.16
C LYS A 34 -0.52 -10.67 -6.13
N ILE A 35 -1.50 -11.01 -5.31
CA ILE A 35 -1.88 -10.26 -4.10
C ILE A 35 -1.51 -11.08 -2.87
N TYR A 36 -0.70 -10.51 -2.01
CA TYR A 36 -0.25 -11.10 -0.75
C TYR A 36 -1.01 -10.46 0.41
N GLY A 37 -1.68 -11.28 1.21
CA GLY A 37 -2.43 -10.86 2.38
C GLY A 37 -1.62 -11.04 3.66
N LEU A 38 -1.53 -9.98 4.47
CA LEU A 38 -0.99 -10.04 5.83
C LEU A 38 -2.14 -9.94 6.84
N VAL A 39 -2.37 -11.01 7.59
CA VAL A 39 -3.33 -11.03 8.69
C VAL A 39 -2.63 -11.01 10.05
N GLY A 40 -3.33 -10.62 11.09
CA GLY A 40 -2.83 -10.58 12.45
C GLY A 40 -3.45 -9.44 13.25
N HIS A 41 -3.43 -9.54 14.56
CA HIS A 41 -4.01 -8.52 15.44
C HIS A 41 -3.23 -7.19 15.38
N ASN A 42 -3.83 -6.11 15.91
CA ASN A 42 -3.15 -4.82 16.01
C ASN A 42 -1.91 -4.94 16.92
N GLY A 43 -0.80 -4.34 16.49
CA GLY A 43 0.48 -4.43 17.18
C GLY A 43 1.26 -5.72 16.91
N SER A 44 0.83 -6.61 16.02
CA SER A 44 1.56 -7.85 15.67
C SER A 44 2.85 -7.61 14.88
N GLY A 45 3.04 -6.42 14.27
CA GLY A 45 4.24 -6.06 13.50
C GLY A 45 3.99 -5.76 12.02
N LYS A 46 2.76 -5.91 11.49
CA LYS A 46 2.44 -5.69 10.04
C LYS A 46 2.89 -4.32 9.54
N THR A 47 2.49 -3.25 10.23
CA THR A 47 2.86 -1.87 9.86
C THR A 47 4.38 -1.65 9.93
N VAL A 48 5.06 -2.28 10.89
CA VAL A 48 6.54 -2.22 11.00
C VAL A 48 7.18 -2.91 9.80
N LEU A 49 6.69 -4.09 9.40
CA LEU A 49 7.16 -4.80 8.21
C LEU A 49 6.93 -3.95 6.95
N PHE A 50 5.76 -3.37 6.77
CA PHE A 50 5.47 -2.48 5.64
C PHE A 50 6.40 -1.26 5.60
N LYS A 51 6.60 -0.59 6.74
CA LYS A 51 7.55 0.53 6.84
C LYS A 51 8.98 0.12 6.51
N SER A 52 9.39 -1.09 6.90
CA SER A 52 10.71 -1.62 6.57
C SER A 52 10.85 -1.93 5.07
N ILE A 53 9.85 -2.55 4.45
CA ILE A 53 9.83 -2.80 3.00
C ILE A 53 9.91 -1.48 2.21
N CYS A 54 9.20 -0.44 2.66
CA CYS A 54 9.22 0.88 2.03
C CYS A 54 10.52 1.67 2.25
N GLY A 55 11.41 1.21 3.14
CA GLY A 55 12.63 1.92 3.51
C GLY A 55 12.42 3.04 4.54
N PHE A 56 11.22 3.14 5.14
CA PHE A 56 10.94 4.13 6.20
C PHE A 56 11.55 3.74 7.55
N LEU A 57 11.89 2.46 7.71
CA LEU A 57 12.54 1.91 8.89
C LEU A 57 13.68 0.97 8.46
N SER A 58 14.87 1.17 9.03
CA SER A 58 15.98 0.23 8.86
C SER A 58 15.76 -1.03 9.68
N CYS A 59 16.15 -2.18 9.14
CA CYS A 59 16.21 -3.44 9.85
C CYS A 59 17.43 -3.47 10.78
N ASP A 60 17.35 -4.21 11.89
CA ASP A 60 18.49 -4.42 12.79
C ASP A 60 19.30 -5.64 12.32
N GLU A 61 18.61 -6.65 11.77
CA GLU A 61 19.20 -7.87 11.18
C GLU A 61 18.46 -8.22 9.89
N GLY A 62 19.10 -9.01 9.03
CA GLY A 62 18.54 -9.44 7.76
C GLY A 62 18.59 -8.37 6.67
N THR A 63 17.94 -8.62 5.55
CA THR A 63 17.91 -7.73 4.39
C THR A 63 16.54 -7.70 3.74
N ILE A 64 16.22 -6.56 3.13
CA ILE A 64 15.07 -6.41 2.23
C ILE A 64 15.60 -5.97 0.88
N SER A 65 15.21 -6.66 -0.19
CA SER A 65 15.54 -6.24 -1.54
C SER A 65 14.28 -6.08 -2.40
N VAL A 66 14.35 -5.13 -3.34
CA VAL A 66 13.33 -4.91 -4.36
C VAL A 66 14.00 -4.95 -5.71
N ASN A 67 13.62 -5.92 -6.55
CA ASN A 67 14.27 -6.20 -7.85
C ASN A 67 15.79 -6.37 -7.72
N GLY A 68 16.23 -7.09 -6.67
CA GLY A 68 17.64 -7.35 -6.38
C GLY A 68 18.43 -6.16 -5.80
N LYS A 69 17.80 -5.00 -5.60
CA LYS A 69 18.43 -3.84 -4.94
C LYS A 69 18.11 -3.84 -3.46
N VAL A 70 19.15 -3.87 -2.63
CA VAL A 70 19.01 -3.94 -1.16
C VAL A 70 18.60 -2.57 -0.61
N MET A 71 17.52 -2.54 0.17
CA MET A 71 17.03 -1.34 0.85
C MET A 71 18.01 -0.88 1.94
N GLY A 72 18.23 0.43 2.01
CA GLY A 72 19.21 1.03 2.93
C GLY A 72 20.68 0.91 2.49
N LYS A 73 20.96 0.22 1.36
CA LYS A 73 22.32 0.10 0.78
C LYS A 73 22.35 0.60 -0.67
N ASP A 74 21.53 -0.01 -1.53
CA ASP A 74 21.49 0.30 -2.95
C ASP A 74 20.34 1.26 -3.28
N LYS A 75 19.35 1.36 -2.39
CA LYS A 75 18.16 2.19 -2.51
C LYS A 75 17.66 2.60 -1.12
N ASP A 76 17.53 3.89 -0.88
CA ASP A 76 17.08 4.39 0.43
C ASP A 76 15.58 4.19 0.66
N MET A 77 14.76 4.39 -0.37
CA MET A 77 13.30 4.32 -0.30
C MET A 77 12.70 3.66 -1.53
N LEU A 78 11.56 3.01 -1.35
CA LEU A 78 10.77 2.43 -2.43
C LEU A 78 9.97 3.54 -3.17
N ASN A 79 10.59 4.15 -4.18
CA ASN A 79 10.03 5.29 -4.90
C ASN A 79 9.00 4.93 -5.99
N GLU A 80 8.91 3.65 -6.37
CA GLU A 80 8.08 3.16 -7.49
C GLU A 80 6.85 2.41 -6.98
N ALA A 81 6.44 2.68 -5.72
CA ALA A 81 5.31 2.04 -5.09
C ALA A 81 4.21 3.02 -4.73
N GLY A 82 2.97 2.56 -4.86
CA GLY A 82 1.82 3.17 -4.22
C GLY A 82 1.68 2.68 -2.79
N ILE A 83 1.66 3.58 -1.83
CA ILE A 83 1.76 3.23 -0.42
C ILE A 83 0.59 3.85 0.35
N ILE A 84 -0.10 3.01 1.13
CA ILE A 84 -1.03 3.42 2.18
C ILE A 84 -0.55 2.75 3.46
N ILE A 85 0.07 3.52 4.34
CA ILE A 85 0.48 3.11 5.68
C ILE A 85 0.03 4.23 6.62
N GLU A 86 -0.87 3.91 7.56
CA GLU A 86 -1.50 4.90 8.43
C GLU A 86 -2.37 5.92 7.66
N GLU A 87 -2.83 7.00 8.30
CA GLU A 87 -3.65 8.02 7.64
C GLU A 87 -2.79 8.96 6.77
N PRO A 88 -3.15 9.16 5.49
CA PRO A 88 -2.44 10.12 4.65
C PRO A 88 -2.59 11.56 5.16
N GLY A 89 -1.47 12.29 5.15
CA GLY A 89 -1.39 13.69 5.60
C GLY A 89 -1.94 14.69 4.59
N PHE A 90 -3.20 14.59 4.19
CA PHE A 90 -3.81 15.54 3.25
C PHE A 90 -3.92 16.95 3.81
N LEU A 91 -3.76 17.94 2.94
CA LEU A 91 -4.06 19.35 3.22
C LEU A 91 -5.57 19.51 3.41
N ARG A 92 -6.01 19.62 4.65
CA ARG A 92 -7.43 19.54 5.05
C ARG A 92 -8.29 20.66 4.48
N THR A 93 -7.71 21.80 4.12
CA THR A 93 -8.38 22.97 3.53
C THR A 93 -8.54 22.87 2.01
N TRP A 94 -7.85 21.92 1.37
CA TRP A 94 -7.87 21.71 -0.07
C TRP A 94 -8.88 20.63 -0.47
N SER A 95 -9.34 20.67 -1.73
CA SER A 95 -10.15 19.58 -2.30
C SER A 95 -9.30 18.35 -2.56
N GLY A 96 -9.94 17.18 -2.78
CA GLY A 96 -9.24 15.95 -3.14
C GLY A 96 -8.38 16.11 -4.40
N TYR A 97 -8.97 16.72 -5.45
CA TYR A 97 -8.22 17.00 -6.68
C TYR A 97 -6.96 17.84 -6.44
N HIS A 98 -7.05 18.93 -5.68
CA HIS A 98 -5.88 19.79 -5.42
C HIS A 98 -4.80 19.09 -4.58
N ASN A 99 -5.19 18.21 -3.65
CA ASN A 99 -4.23 17.38 -2.94
C ASN A 99 -3.48 16.45 -3.89
N LEU A 100 -4.19 15.73 -4.76
CA LEU A 100 -3.55 14.84 -5.75
C LEU A 100 -2.69 15.63 -6.75
N GLU A 101 -3.20 16.75 -7.26
CA GLU A 101 -2.45 17.59 -8.21
C GLU A 101 -1.14 18.06 -7.61
N PHE A 102 -1.15 18.53 -6.36
CA PHE A 102 0.05 18.98 -5.66
C PHE A 102 1.10 17.85 -5.56
N LEU A 103 0.70 16.67 -5.08
CA LEU A 103 1.60 15.53 -4.92
C LEU A 103 2.10 15.01 -6.27
N TYR A 104 1.22 14.87 -7.25
CA TYR A 104 1.56 14.39 -8.59
C TYR A 104 2.57 15.30 -9.29
N THR A 105 2.43 16.63 -9.13
CA THR A 105 3.30 17.61 -9.80
C THR A 105 4.69 17.72 -9.18
N LEU A 106 4.95 17.07 -8.04
CA LEU A 106 6.32 16.96 -7.49
C LEU A 106 7.27 16.17 -8.41
N ARG A 107 6.70 15.23 -9.20
CA ARG A 107 7.50 14.35 -10.09
C ARG A 107 7.04 14.38 -11.54
N ASN A 108 5.81 14.82 -11.80
CA ASN A 108 5.15 14.73 -13.09
C ASN A 108 4.70 16.10 -13.58
N LYS A 109 4.56 16.26 -14.90
CA LYS A 109 3.87 17.42 -15.46
C LYS A 109 2.38 17.35 -15.12
N LYS A 110 1.79 18.52 -14.85
CA LYS A 110 0.35 18.65 -14.58
C LYS A 110 -0.48 17.95 -15.65
N ASN A 111 -1.34 17.01 -15.22
CA ASN A 111 -2.24 16.27 -16.10
C ASN A 111 -3.64 16.16 -15.45
N LYS A 112 -4.44 17.18 -15.65
CA LYS A 112 -5.79 17.26 -15.07
C LYS A 112 -6.68 16.09 -15.51
N LYS A 113 -6.62 15.70 -16.79
CA LYS A 113 -7.46 14.62 -17.33
C LYS A 113 -7.15 13.30 -16.65
N HIS A 114 -5.87 12.98 -16.45
CA HIS A 114 -5.42 11.80 -15.76
C HIS A 114 -5.88 11.78 -14.31
N LEU A 115 -5.64 12.86 -13.55
CA LEU A 115 -6.05 12.93 -12.14
C LEU A 115 -7.58 12.87 -11.97
N TYR A 116 -8.34 13.38 -12.93
CA TYR A 116 -9.79 13.20 -12.94
C TYR A 116 -10.18 11.74 -13.12
N SER A 117 -9.56 11.04 -14.07
CA SER A 117 -9.78 9.61 -14.29
C SER A 117 -9.44 8.77 -13.04
N VAL A 118 -8.32 9.06 -12.38
CA VAL A 118 -7.94 8.39 -11.13
C VAL A 118 -8.96 8.60 -10.02
N LEU A 119 -9.48 9.82 -9.86
CA LEU A 119 -10.52 10.09 -8.86
C LEU A 119 -11.83 9.36 -9.18
N GLU A 120 -12.25 9.33 -10.45
CA GLU A 120 -13.42 8.59 -10.90
C GLU A 120 -13.25 7.08 -10.68
N GLU A 121 -12.06 6.54 -10.93
CA GLU A 121 -11.74 5.11 -10.74
C GLU A 121 -11.89 4.64 -9.29
N VAL A 122 -11.60 5.50 -8.32
CA VAL A 122 -11.85 5.22 -6.90
C VAL A 122 -13.24 5.66 -6.41
N GLY A 123 -14.12 6.11 -7.30
CA GLY A 123 -15.51 6.53 -6.97
C GLY A 123 -15.58 7.87 -6.25
N LEU A 124 -14.66 8.81 -6.53
CA LEU A 124 -14.72 10.20 -6.08
C LEU A 124 -15.04 11.14 -7.24
N ASP A 125 -15.96 12.07 -7.03
CA ASP A 125 -16.22 13.14 -8.01
C ASP A 125 -15.01 14.11 -8.09
N PRO A 126 -14.30 14.15 -9.25
CA PRO A 126 -13.12 14.99 -9.42
C PRO A 126 -13.42 16.50 -9.39
N ARG A 127 -14.70 16.88 -9.55
CA ARG A 127 -15.15 18.27 -9.52
C ARG A 127 -15.58 18.74 -8.13
N LEU A 128 -15.57 17.84 -7.15
CA LEU A 128 -15.97 18.14 -5.79
C LEU A 128 -15.02 19.18 -5.16
N LYS A 129 -15.53 20.39 -4.94
CA LYS A 129 -14.77 21.50 -4.35
C LYS A 129 -14.71 21.45 -2.82
N ARG A 130 -15.43 20.50 -2.18
CA ARG A 130 -15.43 20.33 -0.72
C ARG A 130 -14.02 20.10 -0.21
N PRO A 131 -13.57 20.79 0.86
CA PRO A 131 -12.29 20.53 1.51
C PRO A 131 -12.20 19.12 2.08
N VAL A 132 -11.03 18.47 2.00
CA VAL A 132 -10.79 17.11 2.51
C VAL A 132 -11.07 17.00 4.01
N GLY A 133 -10.88 18.07 4.77
CA GLY A 133 -11.26 18.11 6.19
C GLY A 133 -12.74 17.87 6.46
N LYS A 134 -13.61 18.00 5.45
CA LYS A 134 -15.06 17.72 5.51
C LYS A 134 -15.46 16.41 4.82
N TYR A 135 -14.50 15.59 4.39
CA TYR A 135 -14.76 14.27 3.80
C TYR A 135 -15.16 13.27 4.88
N SER A 136 -16.04 12.33 4.53
CA SER A 136 -16.27 11.13 5.36
C SER A 136 -15.01 10.29 5.44
N LEU A 137 -14.97 9.33 6.37
CA LEU A 137 -13.86 8.37 6.46
C LEU A 137 -13.67 7.64 5.12
N GLY A 138 -14.75 7.09 4.54
CA GLY A 138 -14.70 6.40 3.25
C GLY A 138 -14.23 7.30 2.10
N MET A 139 -14.61 8.60 2.06
CA MET A 139 -14.09 9.52 1.05
C MET A 139 -12.60 9.78 1.22
N ARG A 140 -12.09 9.88 2.46
CA ARG A 140 -10.64 10.02 2.70
C ARG A 140 -9.90 8.74 2.31
N GLN A 141 -10.49 7.58 2.58
CA GLN A 141 -9.91 6.30 2.18
C GLN A 141 -9.82 6.16 0.65
N ARG A 142 -10.89 6.50 -0.08
CA ARG A 142 -10.87 6.55 -1.55
C ARG A 142 -9.80 7.51 -2.08
N LEU A 143 -9.63 8.66 -1.46
CA LEU A 143 -8.58 9.62 -1.83
C LEU A 143 -7.17 9.07 -1.55
N ALA A 144 -6.99 8.31 -0.46
CA ALA A 144 -5.73 7.63 -0.16
C ALA A 144 -5.39 6.58 -1.24
N ILE A 145 -6.37 5.81 -1.67
CA ILE A 145 -6.20 4.84 -2.76
C ILE A 145 -5.88 5.58 -4.07
N ALA A 146 -6.59 6.68 -4.39
CA ALA A 146 -6.29 7.51 -5.55
C ALA A 146 -4.84 8.03 -5.54
N GLN A 147 -4.35 8.48 -4.38
CA GLN A 147 -2.95 8.89 -4.22
C GLN A 147 -1.98 7.73 -4.48
N ALA A 148 -2.28 6.54 -3.97
CA ALA A 148 -1.41 5.38 -4.13
C ALA A 148 -1.30 4.92 -5.59
N ILE A 149 -2.38 5.05 -6.38
CA ILE A 149 -2.41 4.56 -7.77
C ILE A 149 -2.14 5.63 -8.84
N MET A 150 -2.13 6.93 -8.48
CA MET A 150 -2.09 8.03 -9.47
C MET A 150 -0.82 8.07 -10.33
N GLU A 151 0.27 7.47 -9.91
CA GLU A 151 1.53 7.39 -10.67
C GLU A 151 1.69 6.05 -11.40
N ASP A 152 0.63 5.24 -11.46
CA ASP A 152 0.63 3.90 -12.07
C ASP A 152 1.78 2.99 -11.57
N PRO A 153 1.92 2.83 -10.24
CA PRO A 153 3.04 2.08 -9.67
C PRO A 153 2.96 0.59 -10.02
N GLY A 154 4.12 -0.07 -10.11
CA GLY A 154 4.21 -1.52 -10.27
C GLY A 154 4.02 -2.30 -8.97
N ILE A 155 4.19 -1.63 -7.83
CA ILE A 155 4.08 -2.20 -6.49
C ILE A 155 3.05 -1.41 -5.69
N LEU A 156 2.19 -2.11 -4.94
CA LEU A 156 1.24 -1.51 -3.99
C LEU A 156 1.44 -2.12 -2.60
N ILE A 157 1.58 -1.27 -1.58
CA ILE A 157 1.66 -1.67 -0.17
C ILE A 157 0.54 -0.94 0.59
N LEU A 158 -0.48 -1.70 1.01
CA LEU A 158 -1.75 -1.16 1.46
C LEU A 158 -2.09 -1.68 2.87
N ASP A 159 -2.06 -0.81 3.87
CA ASP A 159 -2.49 -1.13 5.23
C ASP A 159 -3.96 -0.76 5.39
N GLU A 160 -4.83 -1.76 5.59
CA GLU A 160 -6.28 -1.65 5.76
C GLU A 160 -6.99 -0.81 4.65
N PRO A 161 -6.81 -1.14 3.35
CA PRO A 161 -7.30 -0.27 2.27
C PRO A 161 -8.83 -0.16 2.19
N MET A 162 -9.61 -1.11 2.77
CA MET A 162 -11.07 -1.09 2.78
C MET A 162 -11.66 -0.38 4.01
N ASN A 163 -10.83 0.09 4.95
CA ASN A 163 -11.32 0.65 6.20
C ASN A 163 -12.19 1.90 5.96
N GLY A 164 -13.39 1.92 6.58
CA GLY A 164 -14.34 3.03 6.50
C GLY A 164 -15.12 3.13 5.19
N LEU A 165 -14.96 2.20 4.26
CA LEU A 165 -15.79 2.09 3.06
C LEU A 165 -17.14 1.41 3.39
N ASP A 166 -18.18 1.80 2.68
CA ASP A 166 -19.44 1.07 2.65
C ASP A 166 -19.34 -0.19 1.77
N LYS A 167 -20.38 -1.06 1.80
CA LYS A 167 -20.38 -2.32 1.06
C LYS A 167 -20.11 -2.17 -0.44
N ASN A 168 -20.65 -1.11 -1.06
CA ASN A 168 -20.42 -0.85 -2.48
C ASN A 168 -18.97 -0.40 -2.72
N GLY A 169 -18.46 0.49 -1.87
CA GLY A 169 -17.08 0.94 -1.92
C GLY A 169 -16.07 -0.18 -1.75
N VAL A 170 -16.30 -1.11 -0.83
CA VAL A 170 -15.47 -2.31 -0.68
C VAL A 170 -15.45 -3.12 -1.97
N LYS A 171 -16.63 -3.37 -2.59
CA LYS A 171 -16.70 -4.11 -3.85
C LYS A 171 -15.93 -3.41 -4.97
N GLU A 172 -16.12 -2.10 -5.16
CA GLU A 172 -15.44 -1.31 -6.18
C GLU A 172 -13.91 -1.35 -6.02
N ILE A 173 -13.42 -1.22 -4.78
CA ILE A 173 -11.97 -1.28 -4.52
C ILE A 173 -11.41 -2.68 -4.69
N ARG A 174 -12.14 -3.75 -4.30
CA ARG A 174 -11.73 -5.13 -4.58
C ARG A 174 -11.59 -5.36 -6.10
N GLU A 175 -12.57 -4.94 -6.91
CA GLU A 175 -12.51 -5.03 -8.37
C GLU A 175 -11.32 -4.26 -8.94
N LEU A 176 -11.02 -3.07 -8.43
CA LEU A 176 -9.86 -2.28 -8.81
C LEU A 176 -8.55 -3.02 -8.53
N LEU A 177 -8.37 -3.59 -7.32
CA LEU A 177 -7.15 -4.31 -6.96
C LEU A 177 -6.98 -5.59 -7.78
N LEU A 178 -8.07 -6.33 -8.06
CA LEU A 178 -8.04 -7.51 -8.93
C LEU A 178 -7.62 -7.14 -10.36
N LYS A 179 -8.16 -6.06 -10.91
CA LYS A 179 -7.74 -5.53 -12.23
C LYS A 179 -6.24 -5.18 -12.23
N MET A 180 -5.75 -4.51 -11.20
CA MET A 180 -4.33 -4.15 -11.09
C MET A 180 -3.43 -5.39 -10.99
N LYS A 181 -3.87 -6.46 -10.31
CA LYS A 181 -3.19 -7.75 -10.31
C LYS A 181 -3.10 -8.33 -11.74
N GLU A 182 -4.21 -8.32 -12.50
CA GLU A 182 -4.23 -8.78 -13.90
C GLU A 182 -3.29 -7.95 -14.81
N GLU A 183 -3.03 -6.70 -14.44
CA GLU A 183 -2.05 -5.81 -15.07
C GLU A 183 -0.60 -6.11 -14.65
N ASN A 184 -0.36 -7.20 -13.93
CA ASN A 184 0.93 -7.67 -13.43
C ASN A 184 1.54 -6.80 -12.31
N LYS A 185 0.69 -6.08 -11.54
CA LYS A 185 1.17 -5.37 -10.35
C LYS A 185 1.48 -6.36 -9.22
N LEU A 186 2.43 -6.02 -8.37
CA LEU A 186 2.70 -6.69 -7.11
C LEU A 186 1.92 -5.97 -6.01
N ILE A 187 1.03 -6.66 -5.30
CA ILE A 187 0.20 -6.05 -4.26
C ILE A 187 0.42 -6.79 -2.95
N ILE A 188 0.77 -6.04 -1.90
CA ILE A 188 0.82 -6.54 -0.53
C ILE A 188 -0.20 -5.73 0.27
N LEU A 189 -1.15 -6.39 0.90
CA LEU A 189 -2.15 -5.72 1.73
C LEU A 189 -2.27 -6.36 3.11
N ALA A 190 -2.55 -5.53 4.11
CA ALA A 190 -3.01 -5.99 5.41
C ALA A 190 -4.51 -5.74 5.54
N SER A 191 -5.25 -6.73 6.03
CA SER A 191 -6.66 -6.57 6.40
C SER A 191 -6.98 -7.44 7.62
N HIS A 192 -7.85 -6.93 8.49
CA HIS A 192 -8.46 -7.70 9.57
C HIS A 192 -9.80 -8.33 9.14
N ASN A 193 -10.30 -7.99 7.94
CA ASN A 193 -11.53 -8.57 7.39
C ASN A 193 -11.18 -9.83 6.58
N ARG A 194 -11.65 -10.99 7.07
CA ARG A 194 -11.41 -12.27 6.43
C ARG A 194 -11.94 -12.33 4.99
N GLU A 195 -13.09 -11.72 4.72
CA GLU A 195 -13.66 -11.70 3.38
C GLU A 195 -12.77 -10.97 2.35
N ASP A 196 -12.09 -9.88 2.76
CA ASP A 196 -11.13 -9.20 1.88
C ASP A 196 -9.97 -10.13 1.51
N ILE A 197 -9.46 -10.86 2.50
CA ILE A 197 -8.36 -11.82 2.32
C ILE A 197 -8.79 -12.97 1.41
N ASP A 198 -9.95 -13.58 1.68
CA ASP A 198 -10.45 -14.74 0.93
C ASP A 198 -10.76 -14.38 -0.54
N VAL A 199 -11.21 -13.15 -0.83
CA VAL A 199 -11.55 -12.70 -2.19
C VAL A 199 -10.33 -12.22 -2.99
N LEU A 200 -9.37 -11.58 -2.34
CA LEU A 200 -8.29 -10.87 -3.03
C LEU A 200 -6.99 -11.65 -3.10
N CYS A 201 -6.62 -12.38 -2.01
CA CYS A 201 -5.25 -12.81 -1.83
C CYS A 201 -4.97 -14.17 -2.47
N ASP A 202 -3.85 -14.26 -3.18
CA ASP A 202 -3.34 -15.53 -3.73
C ASP A 202 -2.51 -16.29 -2.68
N GLU A 203 -1.83 -15.56 -1.80
CA GLU A 203 -1.05 -16.09 -0.70
C GLU A 203 -1.33 -15.28 0.56
N VAL A 204 -1.46 -15.98 1.69
CA VAL A 204 -1.80 -15.36 2.98
C VAL A 204 -0.74 -15.70 4.00
N TYR A 205 -0.34 -14.69 4.76
CA TYR A 205 0.63 -14.80 5.85
C TYR A 205 0.03 -14.24 7.13
N GLU A 206 0.25 -14.95 8.22
CA GLU A 206 -0.14 -14.50 9.56
C GLU A 206 1.07 -13.92 10.29
N MET A 207 0.89 -12.72 10.82
CA MET A 207 1.86 -12.06 11.69
C MET A 207 1.39 -12.17 13.15
N GLU A 208 2.08 -12.97 13.95
CA GLU A 208 1.79 -13.14 15.36
C GLU A 208 3.05 -12.99 16.21
N GLY A 209 3.01 -12.11 17.21
CA GLY A 209 4.13 -11.87 18.12
C GLY A 209 5.45 -11.52 17.44
N GLY A 210 5.41 -10.92 16.24
CA GLY A 210 6.57 -10.54 15.44
C GLY A 210 7.10 -11.65 14.52
N VAL A 211 6.46 -12.81 14.49
CA VAL A 211 6.81 -13.94 13.60
C VAL A 211 5.82 -14.01 12.46
N LEU A 212 6.31 -14.21 11.24
CA LEU A 212 5.49 -14.37 10.04
C LEU A 212 5.40 -15.86 9.66
N ARG A 213 4.20 -16.35 9.38
CA ARG A 213 3.95 -17.71 8.93
C ARG A 213 3.03 -17.71 7.72
N ARG A 214 3.30 -18.54 6.74
CA ARG A 214 2.37 -18.77 5.62
C ARG A 214 1.21 -19.64 6.10
N LEU A 215 -0.04 -19.26 5.73
CA LEU A 215 -1.26 -20.02 6.02
C LEU A 215 -1.61 -21.00 4.90
#